data_e40638febc3d61abfc4849f1ff63f2ad
#
_entry.id   e40638febc3d61abfc4849f1ff63f2ad
#
_cell.length_a   1.000
_cell.length_b   1.000
_cell.length_c   1.000
_cell.angle_alpha   90.00
_cell.angle_beta   90.00
_cell.angle_gamma   90.00
#
_symmetry.space_group_name_H-M   'P 1'
#
loop_
_entity.id
_entity.type
_entity.pdbx_description
1 polymer ?
#
loop_
_entity_poly.entity_id
_entity_poly.type
_entity_poly.pdbx_seq_one_letter_code
_entity_poly.pdbx_strand_id
1 'polypeptide(L)'
;VFCTMMPSMDVSQLRKHYKKGGLSRADLDPDPLRQFEKWFGEAMASGVPEPNAMSLATANVAGEPSLRTVLLKSYDERGLVFYTSYESPKARDIAENPRVALLFPWIALERQVILKGTAEKISAAESLKYFLSRPRGNQLGAWVSHQSHVISSRQLLLAKFDEMKRKFSAGEIPLPPAWGGYRVIPDAIEFWQGGEDRLHDR
;
A
#
# COMPACT_ATOMS: atom_id res chain seq x y z
N VAL A 1 -25.25 13.71 -26.36
CA VAL A 1 -24.22 13.99 -25.32
C VAL A 1 -23.08 14.67 -26.06
N PHE A 2 -22.95 16.00 -25.95
CA PHE A 2 -21.82 16.73 -26.52
C PHE A 2 -20.57 16.39 -25.69
N CYS A 3 -19.66 15.63 -26.25
CA CYS A 3 -18.32 15.46 -25.69
C CYS A 3 -17.59 16.78 -25.91
N THR A 4 -17.57 17.63 -24.92
CA THR A 4 -16.73 18.84 -24.92
C THR A 4 -15.28 18.36 -24.87
N MET A 5 -14.56 18.50 -25.97
CA MET A 5 -13.13 18.18 -26.01
C MET A 5 -12.44 19.07 -24.96
N MET A 6 -11.83 18.45 -23.94
CA MET A 6 -10.98 19.19 -23.01
C MET A 6 -9.79 19.76 -23.78
N PRO A 7 -9.38 21.02 -23.52
CA PRO A 7 -8.18 21.56 -24.13
C PRO A 7 -6.98 20.71 -23.69
N SER A 8 -6.08 20.40 -24.60
CA SER A 8 -4.84 19.68 -24.27
C SER A 8 -3.98 20.56 -23.35
N MET A 9 -3.57 19.99 -22.23
CA MET A 9 -2.64 20.65 -21.30
C MET A 9 -1.22 20.10 -21.56
N ASP A 10 -0.30 20.98 -21.95
CA ASP A 10 1.12 20.61 -22.09
C ASP A 10 1.82 20.72 -20.75
N VAL A 11 2.34 19.59 -20.26
CA VAL A 11 3.10 19.48 -19.00
C VAL A 11 4.57 19.17 -19.23
N SER A 12 5.06 19.30 -20.47
CA SER A 12 6.45 18.95 -20.86
C SER A 12 7.51 19.78 -20.13
N GLN A 13 7.13 20.96 -19.63
CA GLN A 13 8.02 21.86 -18.88
C GLN A 13 8.11 21.52 -17.39
N LEU A 14 7.30 20.58 -16.87
CA LEU A 14 7.39 20.12 -15.49
C LEU A 14 8.61 19.18 -15.33
N ARG A 15 9.79 19.75 -15.38
CA ARG A 15 11.07 19.04 -15.26
C ARG A 15 11.73 19.39 -13.93
N LYS A 16 12.23 18.39 -13.23
CA LYS A 16 13.07 18.55 -12.03
C LYS A 16 14.46 18.02 -12.32
N HIS A 17 15.49 18.77 -11.94
CA HIS A 17 16.88 18.28 -11.94
C HIS A 17 17.11 17.51 -10.64
N TYR A 18 17.50 16.25 -10.76
CA TYR A 18 17.86 15.41 -9.62
C TYR A 18 19.29 15.74 -9.17
N LYS A 19 19.47 15.91 -7.85
CA LYS A 19 20.76 16.35 -7.27
C LYS A 19 21.13 15.61 -5.98
N LYS A 20 20.34 14.63 -5.56
CA LYS A 20 20.49 14.00 -4.23
C LYS A 20 21.46 12.80 -4.19
N GLY A 21 22.40 12.75 -5.12
CA GLY A 21 23.48 11.75 -5.10
C GLY A 21 23.21 10.56 -6.02
N GLY A 22 24.19 9.70 -6.12
CA GLY A 22 24.16 8.44 -6.86
C GLY A 22 23.97 7.25 -5.91
N LEU A 23 23.86 6.06 -6.48
CA LEU A 23 23.84 4.79 -5.77
C LEU A 23 24.95 3.92 -6.35
N SER A 24 25.99 3.66 -5.57
CA SER A 24 27.05 2.74 -5.97
C SER A 24 26.78 1.35 -5.38
N ARG A 25 27.36 0.34 -6.00
CA ARG A 25 27.26 -1.03 -5.48
C ARG A 25 27.83 -1.17 -4.07
N ALA A 26 28.80 -0.35 -3.71
CA ALA A 26 29.42 -0.35 -2.39
C ALA A 26 28.47 0.19 -1.29
N ASP A 27 27.44 0.95 -1.67
CA ASP A 27 26.45 1.53 -0.76
C ASP A 27 25.30 0.57 -0.44
N LEU A 28 25.19 -0.53 -1.21
CA LEU A 28 24.10 -1.49 -1.09
C LEU A 28 24.43 -2.54 -0.02
N ASP A 29 23.41 -2.87 0.79
CA ASP A 29 23.44 -4.05 1.65
C ASP A 29 23.30 -5.32 0.77
N PRO A 30 24.07 -6.39 1.03
CA PRO A 30 23.92 -7.67 0.32
C PRO A 30 22.53 -8.30 0.50
N ASP A 31 21.85 -8.03 1.63
CA ASP A 31 20.49 -8.44 1.88
C ASP A 31 19.52 -7.34 1.38
N PRO A 32 18.69 -7.60 0.37
CA PRO A 32 17.80 -6.60 -0.18
C PRO A 32 16.71 -6.14 0.80
N LEU A 33 16.33 -6.95 1.81
CA LEU A 33 15.38 -6.51 2.83
C LEU A 33 16.04 -5.57 3.84
N ARG A 34 17.33 -5.76 4.16
CA ARG A 34 18.10 -4.79 4.96
C ARG A 34 18.35 -3.49 4.19
N GLN A 35 18.60 -3.59 2.88
CA GLN A 35 18.69 -2.40 2.04
C GLN A 35 17.36 -1.62 2.03
N PHE A 36 16.23 -2.33 1.94
CA PHE A 36 14.90 -1.72 2.07
C PHE A 36 14.74 -1.04 3.43
N GLU A 37 15.08 -1.72 4.52
CA GLU A 37 15.01 -1.18 5.89
C GLU A 37 15.82 0.12 6.02
N LYS A 38 17.06 0.14 5.51
CA LYS A 38 17.93 1.33 5.49
C LYS A 38 17.22 2.50 4.78
N TRP A 39 16.76 2.29 3.57
CA TRP A 39 16.11 3.33 2.77
C TRP A 39 14.76 3.77 3.35
N PHE A 40 14.00 2.85 3.92
CA PHE A 40 12.75 3.17 4.61
C PHE A 40 13.00 4.00 5.86
N GLY A 41 14.05 3.69 6.64
CA GLY A 41 14.48 4.51 7.79
C GLY A 41 14.88 5.93 7.39
N GLU A 42 15.63 6.07 6.28
CA GLU A 42 15.99 7.38 5.71
C GLU A 42 14.74 8.15 5.25
N ALA A 43 13.77 7.47 4.64
CA ALA A 43 12.51 8.08 4.23
C ALA A 43 11.71 8.58 5.44
N MET A 44 11.63 7.79 6.53
CA MET A 44 10.99 8.23 7.77
C MET A 44 11.69 9.45 8.39
N ALA A 45 13.00 9.47 8.40
CA ALA A 45 13.79 10.56 8.98
C ALA A 45 13.74 11.85 8.14
N SER A 46 13.48 11.75 6.84
CA SER A 46 13.49 12.89 5.92
C SER A 46 12.25 13.78 5.95
N GLY A 47 11.21 13.38 6.71
CA GLY A 47 9.93 14.10 6.76
C GLY A 47 9.04 13.91 5.52
N VAL A 48 9.31 12.90 4.70
CA VAL A 48 8.39 12.52 3.60
C VAL A 48 7.02 12.18 4.19
N PRO A 49 5.92 12.78 3.68
CA PRO A 49 4.58 12.44 4.12
C PRO A 49 4.27 10.95 3.87
N GLU A 50 3.74 10.27 4.87
CA GLU A 50 3.34 8.85 4.79
C GLU A 50 4.38 7.96 4.07
N PRO A 51 5.63 7.86 4.57
CA PRO A 51 6.70 7.09 3.91
C PRO A 51 6.34 5.61 3.73
N ASN A 52 5.36 5.11 4.49
CA ASN A 52 4.80 3.77 4.41
C ASN A 52 3.64 3.62 3.40
N ALA A 53 3.24 4.70 2.72
CA ALA A 53 2.29 4.59 1.61
C ALA A 53 2.97 3.93 0.41
N MET A 54 2.32 2.92 -0.15
CA MET A 54 2.82 2.19 -1.31
C MET A 54 1.71 1.94 -2.32
N SER A 55 2.03 1.98 -3.59
CA SER A 55 1.12 1.53 -4.65
C SER A 55 1.17 0.01 -4.73
N LEU A 56 0.01 -0.64 -4.65
CA LEU A 56 -0.15 -2.07 -4.84
C LEU A 56 -0.80 -2.33 -6.21
N ALA A 57 -0.07 -2.98 -7.09
CA ALA A 57 -0.58 -3.51 -8.35
C ALA A 57 -1.03 -4.96 -8.16
N THR A 58 -2.19 -5.29 -8.68
CA THR A 58 -2.75 -6.64 -8.79
C THR A 58 -3.26 -6.86 -10.21
N ALA A 59 -3.41 -8.09 -10.63
CA ALA A 59 -4.08 -8.44 -11.88
C ALA A 59 -4.95 -9.67 -11.65
N ASN A 60 -6.12 -9.71 -12.27
CA ASN A 60 -6.97 -10.91 -12.27
C ASN A 60 -6.41 -12.01 -13.22
N VAL A 61 -7.10 -13.14 -13.34
CA VAL A 61 -6.69 -14.25 -14.23
C VAL A 61 -6.67 -13.86 -15.72
N ALA A 62 -7.43 -12.84 -16.12
CA ALA A 62 -7.42 -12.33 -17.49
C ALA A 62 -6.24 -11.38 -17.76
N GLY A 63 -5.42 -11.08 -16.73
CA GLY A 63 -4.29 -10.14 -16.82
C GLY A 63 -4.70 -8.67 -16.76
N GLU A 64 -5.93 -8.36 -16.41
CA GLU A 64 -6.40 -6.97 -16.26
C GLU A 64 -5.77 -6.35 -15.01
N PRO A 65 -4.96 -5.29 -15.14
CA PRO A 65 -4.26 -4.70 -14.02
C PRO A 65 -5.17 -3.77 -13.23
N SER A 66 -4.93 -3.73 -11.93
CA SER A 66 -5.55 -2.78 -11.00
C SER A 66 -4.48 -2.17 -10.09
N LEU A 67 -4.61 -0.88 -9.76
CA LEU A 67 -3.65 -0.14 -8.95
C LEU A 67 -4.36 0.69 -7.88
N ARG A 68 -3.80 0.71 -6.67
CA ARG A 68 -4.29 1.54 -5.54
C ARG A 68 -3.18 1.77 -4.52
N THR A 69 -3.35 2.80 -3.69
CA THR A 69 -2.50 3.00 -2.52
C THR A 69 -2.97 2.13 -1.37
N VAL A 70 -2.02 1.49 -0.69
CA VAL A 70 -2.20 0.81 0.59
C VAL A 70 -1.05 1.22 1.52
N LEU A 71 -1.16 0.92 2.82
CA LEU A 71 -0.14 1.28 3.79
C LEU A 71 0.63 0.04 4.26
N LEU A 72 1.94 0.08 4.16
CA LEU A 72 2.82 -0.88 4.86
C LEU A 72 2.56 -0.77 6.36
N LYS A 73 2.39 -1.89 7.05
CA LYS A 73 2.14 -1.94 8.49
C LYS A 73 3.23 -2.66 9.27
N SER A 74 3.89 -3.62 8.66
CA SER A 74 5.10 -4.25 9.19
C SER A 74 5.87 -4.91 8.05
N TYR A 75 7.14 -5.17 8.31
CA TYR A 75 7.99 -6.00 7.45
C TYR A 75 8.96 -6.78 8.36
N ASP A 76 9.36 -7.93 7.89
CA ASP A 76 10.35 -8.81 8.50
C ASP A 76 11.09 -9.58 7.38
N GLU A 77 11.95 -10.53 7.74
CA GLU A 77 12.69 -11.38 6.80
C GLU A 77 11.79 -12.19 5.85
N ARG A 78 10.51 -12.34 6.18
CA ARG A 78 9.52 -13.05 5.35
C ARG A 78 8.83 -12.14 4.34
N GLY A 79 8.94 -10.81 4.45
CA GLY A 79 8.36 -9.85 3.52
C GLY A 79 7.54 -8.74 4.18
N LEU A 80 6.67 -8.10 3.39
CA LEU A 80 5.98 -6.87 3.72
C LEU A 80 4.49 -7.12 3.97
N VAL A 81 3.91 -6.55 5.02
CA VAL A 81 2.51 -6.78 5.44
C VAL A 81 1.66 -5.53 5.29
N PHE A 82 0.51 -5.69 4.65
CA PHE A 82 -0.57 -4.70 4.60
C PHE A 82 -1.91 -5.33 4.99
N TYR A 83 -2.91 -4.50 5.34
CA TYR A 83 -4.23 -4.96 5.76
C TYR A 83 -5.32 -4.39 4.87
N THR A 84 -6.36 -5.20 4.62
CA THR A 84 -7.48 -4.83 3.76
C THR A 84 -8.72 -5.67 4.07
N SER A 85 -9.85 -5.33 3.41
CA SER A 85 -11.00 -6.24 3.35
C SER A 85 -10.71 -7.36 2.34
N TYR A 86 -10.97 -8.61 2.72
CA TYR A 86 -10.88 -9.78 1.85
C TYR A 86 -11.97 -9.82 0.76
N GLU A 87 -13.01 -8.98 0.89
CA GLU A 87 -14.07 -8.82 -0.11
C GLU A 87 -13.74 -7.71 -1.14
N SER A 88 -12.63 -7.00 -0.97
CA SER A 88 -12.24 -5.94 -1.89
C SER A 88 -11.80 -6.49 -3.26
N PRO A 89 -11.89 -5.68 -4.35
CA PRO A 89 -11.42 -6.09 -5.68
C PRO A 89 -9.98 -6.62 -5.67
N LYS A 90 -9.06 -5.91 -4.98
CA LYS A 90 -7.67 -6.35 -4.87
C LYS A 90 -7.50 -7.72 -4.19
N ALA A 91 -8.36 -8.02 -3.22
CA ALA A 91 -8.31 -9.31 -2.53
C ALA A 91 -8.86 -10.45 -3.41
N ARG A 92 -9.83 -10.16 -4.27
CA ARG A 92 -10.30 -11.10 -5.29
C ARG A 92 -9.22 -11.35 -6.34
N ASP A 93 -8.60 -10.27 -6.85
CA ASP A 93 -7.46 -10.41 -7.78
C ASP A 93 -6.37 -11.31 -7.18
N ILE A 94 -5.95 -11.05 -5.93
CA ILE A 94 -4.93 -11.83 -5.25
C ILE A 94 -5.34 -13.29 -5.03
N ALA A 95 -6.62 -13.56 -4.78
CA ALA A 95 -7.12 -14.93 -4.60
C ALA A 95 -7.04 -15.75 -5.91
N GLU A 96 -7.22 -15.08 -7.04
CA GLU A 96 -7.15 -15.68 -8.38
C GLU A 96 -5.71 -15.72 -8.92
N ASN A 97 -4.97 -14.64 -8.70
CA ASN A 97 -3.59 -14.45 -9.14
C ASN A 97 -2.79 -13.77 -8.02
N PRO A 98 -2.01 -14.52 -7.24
CA PRO A 98 -1.30 -13.97 -6.10
C PRO A 98 -0.08 -13.09 -6.45
N ARG A 99 0.25 -12.96 -7.74
CA ARG A 99 1.37 -12.13 -8.21
C ARG A 99 1.03 -10.65 -8.07
N VAL A 100 1.90 -9.92 -7.35
CA VAL A 100 1.71 -8.49 -7.06
C VAL A 100 3.01 -7.71 -7.26
N ALA A 101 2.85 -6.39 -7.41
CA ALA A 101 3.96 -5.46 -7.31
C ALA A 101 3.64 -4.34 -6.32
N LEU A 102 4.63 -3.92 -5.57
CA LEU A 102 4.59 -2.79 -4.65
C LEU A 102 5.56 -1.71 -5.16
N LEU A 103 5.16 -0.44 -5.05
CA LEU A 103 6.00 0.71 -5.33
C LEU A 103 5.96 1.69 -4.17
N PHE A 104 7.12 2.03 -3.63
CA PHE A 104 7.34 3.14 -2.70
C PHE A 104 7.90 4.33 -3.46
N PRO A 105 7.10 5.38 -3.76
CA PRO A 105 7.53 6.53 -4.53
C PRO A 105 8.02 7.65 -3.58
N TRP A 106 9.23 7.56 -3.09
CA TRP A 106 9.83 8.61 -2.25
C TRP A 106 10.38 9.76 -3.10
N ILE A 107 9.48 10.45 -3.79
CA ILE A 107 9.78 11.47 -4.80
C ILE A 107 10.65 12.61 -4.22
N ALA A 108 10.42 12.99 -2.96
CA ALA A 108 11.21 14.03 -2.29
C ALA A 108 12.67 13.61 -2.06
N LEU A 109 12.95 12.31 -2.03
CA LEU A 109 14.31 11.74 -1.96
C LEU A 109 14.87 11.39 -3.33
N GLU A 110 14.12 11.60 -4.39
CA GLU A 110 14.48 11.19 -5.74
C GLU A 110 14.73 9.67 -5.82
N ARG A 111 13.95 8.90 -5.04
CA ARG A 111 14.05 7.44 -4.91
C ARG A 111 12.73 6.75 -5.17
N GLN A 112 12.83 5.54 -5.68
CA GLN A 112 11.74 4.58 -5.63
C GLN A 112 12.25 3.19 -5.29
N VAL A 113 11.41 2.39 -4.65
CA VAL A 113 11.66 0.96 -4.45
C VAL A 113 10.48 0.19 -5.03
N ILE A 114 10.78 -0.76 -5.92
CA ILE A 114 9.77 -1.66 -6.49
C ILE A 114 10.06 -3.07 -5.97
N LEU A 115 9.02 -3.70 -5.40
CA LEU A 115 9.06 -5.10 -5.01
C LEU A 115 8.07 -5.88 -5.87
N LYS A 116 8.50 -7.01 -6.42
CA LYS A 116 7.63 -7.98 -7.10
C LYS A 116 7.64 -9.25 -6.28
N GLY A 117 6.49 -9.91 -6.18
CA GLY A 117 6.41 -11.12 -5.38
C GLY A 117 5.03 -11.74 -5.36
N THR A 118 4.84 -12.61 -4.37
CA THR A 118 3.59 -13.33 -4.15
C THR A 118 2.93 -12.85 -2.87
N ALA A 119 1.62 -12.56 -2.92
CA ALA A 119 0.84 -12.17 -1.75
C ALA A 119 0.12 -13.39 -1.17
N GLU A 120 0.25 -13.60 0.13
CA GLU A 120 -0.46 -14.64 0.88
C GLU A 120 -1.19 -14.04 2.10
N LYS A 121 -2.30 -14.65 2.50
CA LYS A 121 -2.98 -14.25 3.73
C LYS A 121 -2.12 -14.59 4.94
N ILE A 122 -1.98 -13.63 5.86
CA ILE A 122 -1.38 -13.91 7.17
C ILE A 122 -2.40 -14.65 8.07
N SER A 123 -1.92 -15.18 9.18
CA SER A 123 -2.77 -15.91 10.14
C SER A 123 -3.85 -15.00 10.76
N ALA A 124 -4.95 -15.60 11.19
CA ALA A 124 -6.00 -14.89 11.91
C ALA A 124 -5.48 -14.29 13.23
N ALA A 125 -4.51 -14.96 13.88
CA ALA A 125 -3.88 -14.46 15.11
C ALA A 125 -3.05 -13.19 14.86
N GLU A 126 -2.24 -13.14 13.79
CA GLU A 126 -1.50 -11.95 13.39
C GLU A 126 -2.46 -10.81 13.01
N SER A 127 -3.52 -11.12 12.27
CA SER A 127 -4.56 -10.15 11.90
C SER A 127 -5.26 -9.57 13.13
N LEU A 128 -5.63 -10.42 14.10
CA LEU A 128 -6.27 -10.00 15.36
C LEU A 128 -5.32 -9.11 16.18
N LYS A 129 -4.07 -9.50 16.33
CA LYS A 129 -3.07 -8.72 17.07
C LYS A 129 -2.97 -7.28 16.54
N TYR A 130 -2.87 -7.12 15.23
CA TYR A 130 -2.84 -5.78 14.63
C TYR A 130 -4.20 -5.08 14.72
N PHE A 131 -5.33 -5.80 14.52
CA PHE A 131 -6.66 -5.22 14.62
C PHE A 131 -6.91 -4.56 15.98
N LEU A 132 -6.53 -5.24 17.07
CA LEU A 132 -6.69 -4.74 18.45
C LEU A 132 -5.79 -3.53 18.74
N SER A 133 -4.66 -3.38 18.07
CA SER A 133 -3.79 -2.19 18.21
C SER A 133 -4.31 -0.95 17.52
N ARG A 134 -5.35 -1.08 16.67
CA ARG A 134 -5.93 0.06 15.92
C ARG A 134 -6.80 0.92 16.86
N PRO A 135 -6.87 2.25 16.61
CA PRO A 135 -7.85 3.09 17.29
C PRO A 135 -9.27 2.53 17.15
N ARG A 136 -10.07 2.61 18.23
CA ARG A 136 -11.42 2.03 18.30
C ARG A 136 -12.32 2.44 17.12
N GLY A 137 -12.24 3.72 16.68
CA GLY A 137 -12.98 4.19 15.51
C GLY A 137 -12.61 3.43 14.22
N ASN A 138 -11.32 3.09 14.06
CA ASN A 138 -10.86 2.31 12.89
C ASN A 138 -11.27 0.84 12.96
N GLN A 139 -11.38 0.28 14.18
CA GLN A 139 -11.93 -1.07 14.38
C GLN A 139 -13.41 -1.11 13.99
N LEU A 140 -14.22 -0.14 14.45
CA LEU A 140 -15.63 0.00 14.06
C LEU A 140 -15.79 0.22 12.56
N GLY A 141 -14.95 1.07 11.96
CA GLY A 141 -14.94 1.31 10.51
C GLY A 141 -14.75 0.03 9.69
N ALA A 142 -13.96 -0.92 10.18
CA ALA A 142 -13.77 -2.21 9.49
C ALA A 142 -15.02 -3.08 9.47
N TRP A 143 -15.94 -2.94 10.44
CA TRP A 143 -17.23 -3.62 10.47
C TRP A 143 -18.27 -2.99 9.54
N VAL A 144 -18.13 -1.69 9.27
CA VAL A 144 -19.12 -0.91 8.51
C VAL A 144 -18.75 -0.85 7.02
N SER A 145 -17.45 -0.82 6.74
CA SER A 145 -16.94 -0.62 5.39
C SER A 145 -16.99 -1.90 4.57
N HIS A 146 -17.98 -2.02 3.68
CA HIS A 146 -17.88 -2.91 2.52
C HIS A 146 -16.96 -2.21 1.51
N GLN A 147 -15.66 -2.39 1.64
CA GLN A 147 -14.63 -1.70 0.86
C GLN A 147 -14.88 -1.86 -0.65
N SER A 148 -14.90 -0.72 -1.37
CA SER A 148 -15.12 -0.66 -2.83
C SER A 148 -16.52 -1.05 -3.31
N HIS A 149 -17.51 -1.16 -2.44
CA HIS A 149 -18.91 -1.29 -2.83
C HIS A 149 -19.58 0.09 -2.92
N VAL A 150 -20.50 0.22 -3.89
CA VAL A 150 -21.32 1.43 -4.00
C VAL A 150 -22.22 1.54 -2.79
N ILE A 151 -22.13 2.65 -2.07
CA ILE A 151 -23.00 2.98 -0.94
C ILE A 151 -24.02 4.00 -1.43
N SER A 152 -25.30 3.74 -1.22
CA SER A 152 -26.40 4.60 -1.71
C SER A 152 -26.40 6.00 -1.08
N SER A 153 -25.88 6.15 0.15
CA SER A 153 -25.68 7.46 0.77
C SER A 153 -24.66 7.42 1.91
N ARG A 154 -23.99 8.57 2.12
CA ARG A 154 -23.10 8.77 3.30
C ARG A 154 -23.88 8.65 4.62
N GLN A 155 -25.16 9.06 4.64
CA GLN A 155 -26.03 8.97 5.82
C GLN A 155 -26.22 7.51 6.26
N LEU A 156 -26.41 6.59 5.32
CA LEU A 156 -26.53 5.15 5.61
C LEU A 156 -25.22 4.59 6.21
N LEU A 157 -24.07 5.03 5.72
CA LEU A 157 -22.78 4.64 6.27
C LEU A 157 -22.62 5.11 7.72
N LEU A 158 -23.00 6.37 8.00
CA LEU A 158 -22.96 6.93 9.35
C LEU A 158 -23.94 6.22 10.30
N ALA A 159 -25.15 5.91 9.83
CA ALA A 159 -26.13 5.16 10.62
C ALA A 159 -25.63 3.76 11.00
N LYS A 160 -24.98 3.04 10.05
CA LYS A 160 -24.34 1.75 10.33
C LYS A 160 -23.15 1.89 11.29
N PHE A 161 -22.39 2.97 11.19
CA PHE A 161 -21.31 3.23 12.13
C PHE A 161 -21.83 3.43 13.56
N ASP A 162 -22.89 4.20 13.73
CA ASP A 162 -23.54 4.42 15.03
C ASP A 162 -24.20 3.14 15.58
N GLU A 163 -24.75 2.30 14.71
CA GLU A 163 -25.24 0.97 15.08
C GLU A 163 -24.10 0.12 15.65
N MET A 164 -22.97 0.02 14.96
CA MET A 164 -21.82 -0.74 15.42
C MET A 164 -21.21 -0.15 16.70
N LYS A 165 -21.22 1.17 16.84
CA LYS A 165 -20.81 1.86 18.07
C LYS A 165 -21.67 1.47 19.27
N ARG A 166 -22.99 1.36 19.07
CA ARG A 166 -23.91 0.87 20.11
C ARG A 166 -23.71 -0.62 20.39
N LYS A 167 -23.63 -1.43 19.34
CA LYS A 167 -23.46 -2.89 19.45
C LYS A 167 -22.19 -3.26 20.23
N PHE A 168 -21.11 -2.54 19.99
CA PHE A 168 -19.82 -2.76 20.65
C PHE A 168 -19.53 -1.65 21.69
N SER A 169 -20.55 -1.16 22.40
CA SER A 169 -20.38 -0.06 23.38
C SER A 169 -19.45 -0.43 24.54
N ALA A 170 -19.43 -1.71 24.93
CA ALA A 170 -18.57 -2.26 25.97
C ALA A 170 -17.71 -3.40 25.42
N GLY A 171 -16.53 -3.59 26.01
CA GLY A 171 -15.63 -4.69 25.70
C GLY A 171 -14.79 -4.48 24.42
N GLU A 172 -14.14 -5.56 24.01
CA GLU A 172 -13.35 -5.60 22.79
C GLU A 172 -14.22 -5.74 21.55
N ILE A 173 -13.80 -5.08 20.47
CA ILE A 173 -14.45 -5.24 19.16
C ILE A 173 -13.85 -6.48 18.49
N PRO A 174 -14.63 -7.50 18.14
CA PRO A 174 -14.11 -8.70 17.49
C PRO A 174 -13.59 -8.39 16.10
N LEU A 175 -12.65 -9.22 15.62
CA LEU A 175 -12.12 -9.14 14.27
C LEU A 175 -13.24 -9.45 13.25
N PRO A 176 -13.52 -8.56 12.26
CA PRO A 176 -14.47 -8.88 11.20
C PRO A 176 -13.97 -10.06 10.34
N PRO A 177 -14.82 -11.01 9.96
CA PRO A 177 -14.43 -12.18 9.15
C PRO A 177 -13.81 -11.81 7.79
N ALA A 178 -14.31 -10.71 7.22
CA ALA A 178 -13.86 -10.22 5.92
C ALA A 178 -12.64 -9.28 5.99
N TRP A 179 -11.96 -9.16 7.14
CA TRP A 179 -10.84 -8.24 7.30
C TRP A 179 -9.58 -8.97 7.79
N GLY A 180 -8.45 -8.64 7.21
CA GLY A 180 -7.16 -9.19 7.64
C GLY A 180 -5.99 -8.70 6.80
N GLY A 181 -4.85 -9.34 6.97
CA GLY A 181 -3.60 -8.96 6.32
C GLY A 181 -3.18 -9.88 5.20
N TYR A 182 -2.39 -9.30 4.31
CA TYR A 182 -1.59 -10.00 3.32
C TYR A 182 -0.12 -9.73 3.57
N ARG A 183 0.68 -10.78 3.45
CA ARG A 183 2.15 -10.69 3.35
C ARG A 183 2.54 -10.79 1.88
N VAL A 184 3.36 -9.87 1.42
CA VAL A 184 4.01 -9.95 0.11
C VAL A 184 5.41 -10.50 0.35
N ILE A 185 5.66 -11.69 -0.19
CA ILE A 185 6.97 -12.35 -0.19
C ILE A 185 7.67 -11.91 -1.47
N PRO A 186 8.71 -11.07 -1.40
CA PRO A 186 9.38 -10.58 -2.59
C PRO A 186 10.27 -11.65 -3.23
N ASP A 187 10.22 -11.76 -4.54
CA ASP A 187 11.17 -12.52 -5.34
C ASP A 187 12.13 -11.61 -6.14
N ALA A 188 11.82 -10.31 -6.21
CA ALA A 188 12.69 -9.29 -6.79
C ALA A 188 12.44 -7.94 -6.10
N ILE A 189 13.52 -7.23 -5.78
CA ILE A 189 13.49 -5.87 -5.26
C ILE A 189 14.39 -5.00 -6.14
N GLU A 190 13.85 -3.90 -6.64
CA GLU A 190 14.55 -2.89 -7.40
C GLU A 190 14.69 -1.61 -6.58
N PHE A 191 15.91 -1.11 -6.45
CA PHE A 191 16.23 0.18 -5.85
C PHE A 191 16.64 1.15 -6.96
N TRP A 192 15.93 2.27 -7.06
CA TRP A 192 16.21 3.28 -8.06
C TRP A 192 16.49 4.62 -7.38
N GLN A 193 17.60 5.26 -7.78
CA GLN A 193 18.01 6.58 -7.35
C GLN A 193 18.09 7.53 -8.56
N GLY A 194 17.45 8.69 -8.43
CA GLY A 194 17.55 9.75 -9.43
C GLY A 194 18.96 10.32 -9.50
N GLY A 195 19.53 10.41 -10.70
CA GLY A 195 20.81 11.02 -10.99
C GLY A 195 20.68 12.22 -11.93
N GLU A 196 21.71 13.08 -11.97
CA GLU A 196 21.79 14.20 -12.87
C GLU A 196 21.70 13.76 -14.33
N ASP A 197 21.25 14.66 -15.21
CA ASP A 197 21.15 14.43 -16.66
C ASP A 197 20.41 13.14 -17.07
N ARG A 198 19.53 12.63 -16.18
CA ARG A 198 18.79 11.37 -16.31
C ARG A 198 19.68 10.11 -16.32
N LEU A 199 20.90 10.21 -15.84
CA LEU A 199 21.78 9.06 -15.59
C LEU A 199 21.45 8.50 -14.21
N HIS A 200 20.42 7.67 -14.16
CA HIS A 200 19.89 7.11 -12.93
C HIS A 200 20.56 5.78 -12.59
N ASP A 201 20.75 5.54 -11.30
CA ASP A 201 21.25 4.27 -10.79
C ASP A 201 20.08 3.32 -10.45
N ARG A 202 20.31 2.02 -10.75
CA ARG A 202 19.29 1.02 -10.49
C ARG A 202 19.95 -0.32 -10.13
#